data_a4485bd8d1b7c5aba8c90908682d5254
#
_entry.id   a4485bd8d1b7c5aba8c90908682d5254
#
_cell.length_a   1.000
_cell.length_b   1.000
_cell.length_c   1.000
_cell.angle_alpha   90.00
_cell.angle_beta   90.00
_cell.angle_gamma   90.00
#
_symmetry.space_group_name_H-M   'P 1'
#
loop_
_entity.id
_entity.type
_entity.pdbx_description
1 polymer ?
#
loop_
_entity_poly.entity_id
_entity_poly.type
_entity_poly.pdbx_seq_one_letter_code
_entity_poly.pdbx_strand_id
1 'polypeptide(L)'
;MTTINGGTVFDFTQRNRPVSKSVIIEDLNDFSSIHYLGSGAKGVSSSNPYKRIVFVLSGQLECTNRTTGHTWTCPEGSFTIFPGNCTTGFSAAEDTVALRIVVVNPTEIYSILEDEKAYDLKQLVPEQEDSSVFIHILSCGNTKIWAVTMVEGKFFEAETLNSNMVYMCLEGEVKITYQDKERILHENQCFYCLKDNGIHLQAGASPTRLLIMKDIL
;
A
#
# COMPACT_ATOMS: atom_id res chain seq x y z
N MET A 1 15.79 -2.12 10.34
CA MET A 1 15.42 -1.32 9.16
C MET A 1 15.84 -2.07 7.91
N THR A 2 14.92 -2.38 7.04
CA THR A 2 15.22 -3.10 5.80
C THR A 2 15.75 -2.12 4.78
N THR A 3 16.95 -2.40 4.23
CA THR A 3 17.49 -1.61 3.12
C THR A 3 16.97 -2.18 1.80
N ILE A 4 16.14 -1.44 1.09
CA ILE A 4 15.69 -1.76 -0.26
C ILE A 4 16.49 -0.90 -1.24
N ASN A 5 17.18 -1.54 -2.17
CA ASN A 5 17.96 -0.83 -3.18
C ASN A 5 17.03 -0.30 -4.28
N GLY A 6 17.29 0.92 -4.74
CA GLY A 6 16.56 1.51 -5.87
C GLY A 6 16.71 0.65 -7.13
N GLY A 7 15.66 0.64 -7.95
CA GLY A 7 15.61 -0.18 -9.16
C GLY A 7 15.33 -1.67 -8.93
N THR A 8 14.91 -2.05 -7.72
CA THR A 8 14.59 -3.43 -7.38
C THR A 8 13.08 -3.68 -7.48
N VAL A 9 12.72 -4.78 -8.14
CA VAL A 9 11.37 -5.37 -8.06
C VAL A 9 11.35 -6.29 -6.84
N PHE A 10 10.35 -6.16 -6.00
CA PHE A 10 10.16 -7.04 -4.84
C PHE A 10 8.68 -7.33 -4.62
N ASP A 11 8.43 -8.49 -4.03
CA ASP A 11 7.10 -8.95 -3.66
C ASP A 11 7.03 -9.03 -2.14
N PHE A 12 6.26 -8.17 -1.53
CA PHE A 12 6.09 -8.16 -0.09
C PHE A 12 5.48 -9.47 0.42
N THR A 13 4.61 -10.11 -0.37
CA THR A 13 3.91 -11.33 0.04
C THR A 13 4.85 -12.54 0.16
N GLN A 14 6.02 -12.51 -0.48
CA GLN A 14 6.99 -13.60 -0.52
C GLN A 14 8.17 -13.45 0.44
N ARG A 15 8.32 -12.32 1.11
CA ARG A 15 9.54 -12.02 1.91
C ARG A 15 9.65 -12.83 3.18
N ASN A 16 8.56 -13.01 3.89
CA ASN A 16 8.53 -13.74 5.16
C ASN A 16 7.31 -14.66 5.21
N ARG A 17 7.51 -15.86 5.74
CA ARG A 17 6.43 -16.81 5.99
C ARG A 17 6.25 -16.99 7.49
N PRO A 18 5.22 -16.40 8.08
CA PRO A 18 4.99 -16.53 9.51
C PRO A 18 4.53 -17.95 9.86
N VAL A 19 4.88 -18.39 11.05
CA VAL A 19 4.28 -19.60 11.63
C VAL A 19 2.87 -19.30 12.12
N SER A 20 2.01 -20.33 12.18
CA SER A 20 0.66 -20.20 12.72
C SER A 20 0.67 -19.45 14.08
N LYS A 21 -0.28 -18.54 14.24
CA LYS A 21 -0.47 -17.67 15.42
C LYS A 21 0.69 -16.70 15.71
N SER A 22 1.68 -16.60 14.83
CA SER A 22 2.78 -15.65 15.01
C SER A 22 2.55 -14.36 14.21
N VAL A 23 3.23 -13.30 14.61
CA VAL A 23 3.32 -12.04 13.89
C VAL A 23 4.79 -11.69 13.73
N ILE A 24 5.20 -11.45 12.49
CA ILE A 24 6.52 -10.90 12.18
C ILE A 24 6.31 -9.48 11.69
N ILE A 25 7.03 -8.51 12.24
CA ILE A 25 6.97 -7.12 11.82
C ILE A 25 8.32 -6.75 11.22
N GLU A 26 8.28 -6.20 10.02
CA GLU A 26 9.43 -5.66 9.30
C GLU A 26 9.25 -4.16 9.16
N ASP A 27 10.01 -3.38 9.94
CA ASP A 27 9.96 -1.93 9.83
C ASP A 27 10.67 -1.49 8.55
N LEU A 28 9.97 -0.71 7.74
CA LEU A 28 10.50 -0.08 6.53
C LEU A 28 11.16 1.25 6.89
N ASN A 29 10.49 2.03 7.73
CA ASN A 29 11.00 3.26 8.35
C ASN A 29 10.26 3.53 9.67
N ASP A 30 10.43 4.72 10.25
CA ASP A 30 9.82 5.10 11.54
C ASP A 30 8.27 5.14 11.49
N PHE A 31 7.67 5.22 10.31
CA PHE A 31 6.23 5.42 10.10
C PHE A 31 5.57 4.28 9.32
N SER A 32 6.32 3.36 8.74
CA SER A 32 5.77 2.27 7.95
C SER A 32 6.40 0.93 8.27
N SER A 33 5.57 -0.11 8.27
CA SER A 33 6.00 -1.49 8.55
C SER A 33 5.14 -2.50 7.79
N ILE A 34 5.73 -3.65 7.46
CA ILE A 34 5.00 -4.79 6.93
C ILE A 34 4.78 -5.79 8.07
N HIS A 35 3.56 -6.24 8.18
CA HIS A 35 3.12 -7.22 9.16
C HIS A 35 2.81 -8.53 8.45
N TYR A 36 3.52 -9.58 8.80
CA TYR A 36 3.29 -10.95 8.35
C TYR A 36 2.58 -11.69 9.47
N LEU A 37 1.34 -12.04 9.26
CA LEU A 37 0.48 -12.67 10.25
C LEU A 37 0.24 -14.12 9.83
N GLY A 38 0.65 -15.08 10.66
CA GLY A 38 0.30 -16.49 10.45
C GLY A 38 -1.16 -16.75 10.80
N SER A 39 -1.76 -17.74 10.16
CA SER A 39 -3.14 -18.17 10.42
C SER A 39 -3.43 -18.29 11.92
N GLY A 40 -4.50 -17.65 12.37
CA GLY A 40 -4.91 -17.56 13.77
C GLY A 40 -4.13 -16.53 14.60
N ALA A 41 -3.25 -15.73 13.98
CA ALA A 41 -2.55 -14.64 14.66
C ALA A 41 -3.53 -13.58 15.16
N LYS A 42 -3.23 -13.03 16.34
CA LYS A 42 -3.97 -11.92 16.95
C LYS A 42 -2.99 -10.90 17.48
N GLY A 43 -3.33 -9.64 17.34
CA GLY A 43 -2.52 -8.56 17.88
C GLY A 43 -3.37 -7.44 18.46
N VAL A 44 -2.75 -6.67 19.33
CA VAL A 44 -3.34 -5.47 19.93
C VAL A 44 -2.31 -4.37 19.80
N SER A 45 -2.72 -3.25 19.23
CA SER A 45 -1.94 -2.02 19.30
C SER A 45 -2.46 -1.19 20.46
N SER A 46 -1.57 -0.73 21.32
CA SER A 46 -1.90 0.25 22.36
C SER A 46 -2.48 1.52 21.75
N SER A 47 -3.15 2.31 22.55
CA SER A 47 -3.65 3.62 22.11
C SER A 47 -2.53 4.44 21.48
N ASN A 48 -2.75 4.89 20.27
CA ASN A 48 -1.82 5.71 19.50
C ASN A 48 -2.53 7.00 19.08
N PRO A 49 -1.94 8.18 19.31
CA PRO A 49 -2.59 9.45 18.94
C PRO A 49 -2.77 9.61 17.43
N TYR A 50 -2.02 8.88 16.62
CA TYR A 50 -2.03 9.02 15.18
C TYR A 50 -2.99 8.03 14.51
N LYS A 51 -3.57 8.45 13.38
CA LYS A 51 -4.28 7.53 12.48
C LYS A 51 -3.28 6.54 11.86
N ARG A 52 -3.79 5.39 11.43
CA ARG A 52 -3.01 4.37 10.74
C ARG A 52 -3.79 3.91 9.52
N ILE A 53 -3.12 3.86 8.38
CA ILE A 53 -3.65 3.19 7.19
C ILE A 53 -3.04 1.80 7.14
N VAL A 54 -3.86 0.82 6.87
CA VAL A 54 -3.44 -0.57 6.73
C VAL A 54 -3.94 -1.09 5.39
N PHE A 55 -3.02 -1.44 4.50
CA PHE A 55 -3.29 -2.10 3.23
C PHE A 55 -3.11 -3.60 3.41
N VAL A 56 -4.10 -4.41 3.02
CA VAL A 56 -3.99 -5.87 3.01
C VAL A 56 -3.47 -6.30 1.66
N LEU A 57 -2.23 -6.77 1.63
CA LEU A 57 -1.51 -7.17 0.42
C LEU A 57 -1.80 -8.61 0.03
N SER A 58 -2.10 -9.47 1.01
CA SER A 58 -2.60 -10.84 0.78
C SER A 58 -3.37 -11.32 1.99
N GLY A 59 -4.32 -12.23 1.79
CA GLY A 59 -5.16 -12.77 2.84
C GLY A 59 -6.25 -11.82 3.33
N GLN A 60 -6.63 -11.93 4.60
CA GLN A 60 -7.72 -11.17 5.19
C GLN A 60 -7.42 -10.76 6.62
N LEU A 61 -7.72 -9.52 6.95
CA LEU A 61 -7.57 -8.96 8.28
C LEU A 61 -8.94 -8.65 8.90
N GLU A 62 -9.24 -9.23 10.04
CA GLU A 62 -10.35 -8.80 10.89
C GLU A 62 -9.84 -7.72 11.84
N CYS A 63 -10.46 -6.58 11.83
CA CYS A 63 -10.08 -5.38 12.56
C CYS A 63 -11.06 -5.08 13.68
N THR A 64 -10.59 -4.55 14.80
CA THR A 64 -11.43 -4.18 15.94
C THR A 64 -10.97 -2.85 16.52
N ASN A 65 -11.87 -1.91 16.69
CA ASN A 65 -11.67 -0.80 17.62
C ASN A 65 -12.10 -1.26 19.02
N ARG A 66 -11.16 -1.52 19.89
CA ARG A 66 -11.45 -2.01 21.25
C ARG A 66 -12.04 -0.95 22.17
N THR A 67 -11.95 0.31 21.81
CA THR A 67 -12.57 1.41 22.57
C THR A 67 -14.09 1.45 22.36
N THR A 68 -14.53 1.23 21.11
CA THR A 68 -15.95 1.24 20.75
C THR A 68 -16.58 -0.14 20.66
N GLY A 69 -15.75 -1.19 20.49
CA GLY A 69 -16.20 -2.56 20.22
C GLY A 69 -16.57 -2.81 18.76
N HIS A 70 -16.41 -1.82 17.86
CA HIS A 70 -16.71 -1.98 16.44
C HIS A 70 -15.69 -2.94 15.78
N THR A 71 -16.21 -3.83 14.92
CA THR A 71 -15.40 -4.79 14.15
C THR A 71 -15.73 -4.69 12.67
N TRP A 72 -14.73 -4.85 11.84
CA TRP A 72 -14.88 -4.89 10.37
C TRP A 72 -13.81 -5.78 9.75
N THR A 73 -14.06 -6.22 8.53
CA THR A 73 -13.14 -7.08 7.77
C THR A 73 -12.51 -6.29 6.64
N CYS A 74 -11.20 -6.47 6.47
CA CYS A 74 -10.41 -5.88 5.39
C CYS A 74 -9.81 -7.03 4.56
N PRO A 75 -10.36 -7.34 3.36
CA PRO A 75 -9.87 -8.41 2.50
C PRO A 75 -8.63 -7.98 1.71
N GLU A 76 -8.00 -8.93 1.03
CA GLU A 76 -6.92 -8.69 0.08
C GLU A 76 -7.26 -7.60 -0.94
N GLY A 77 -6.28 -6.77 -1.31
CA GLY A 77 -6.46 -5.67 -2.24
C GLY A 77 -7.23 -4.48 -1.69
N SER A 78 -7.55 -4.49 -0.40
CA SER A 78 -8.23 -3.39 0.26
C SER A 78 -7.36 -2.70 1.31
N PHE A 79 -7.81 -1.55 1.76
CA PHE A 79 -7.21 -0.84 2.89
C PHE A 79 -8.27 -0.32 3.85
N THR A 80 -7.82 0.01 5.05
CA THR A 80 -8.67 0.62 6.08
C THR A 80 -7.90 1.71 6.83
N ILE A 81 -8.66 2.63 7.42
CA ILE A 81 -8.12 3.70 8.27
C ILE A 81 -8.55 3.42 9.71
N PHE A 82 -7.57 3.21 10.59
CA PHE A 82 -7.81 3.16 12.03
C PHE A 82 -7.76 4.58 12.58
N PRO A 83 -8.74 4.98 13.41
CA PRO A 83 -8.74 6.29 14.03
C PRO A 83 -7.56 6.48 14.98
N GLY A 84 -7.18 7.72 15.25
CA GLY A 84 -6.27 8.06 16.33
C GLY A 84 -6.92 7.90 17.71
N ASN A 85 -6.12 7.91 18.76
CA ASN A 85 -6.57 7.85 20.16
C ASN A 85 -7.44 6.62 20.52
N CYS A 86 -7.27 5.51 19.82
CA CYS A 86 -7.98 4.26 20.09
C CYS A 86 -7.04 3.07 20.26
N THR A 87 -7.46 2.11 21.06
CA THR A 87 -6.83 0.80 21.11
C THR A 87 -7.42 -0.06 20.01
N THR A 88 -6.57 -0.61 19.15
CA THR A 88 -7.01 -1.45 18.04
C THR A 88 -6.58 -2.89 18.24
N GLY A 89 -7.42 -3.82 17.82
CA GLY A 89 -7.12 -5.22 17.69
C GLY A 89 -7.17 -5.65 16.24
N PHE A 90 -6.48 -6.72 15.92
CA PHE A 90 -6.59 -7.40 14.63
C PHE A 90 -6.44 -8.91 14.81
N SER A 91 -7.06 -9.66 13.91
CA SER A 91 -6.86 -11.10 13.78
C SER A 91 -6.83 -11.52 12.31
N ALA A 92 -6.07 -12.58 12.04
CA ALA A 92 -5.93 -13.17 10.72
C ALA A 92 -6.43 -14.62 10.78
N ALA A 93 -7.46 -14.97 10.01
CA ALA A 93 -7.96 -16.34 9.93
C ALA A 93 -7.03 -17.24 9.09
N GLU A 94 -6.32 -16.65 8.15
CA GLU A 94 -5.35 -17.24 7.24
C GLU A 94 -4.05 -16.46 7.25
N ASP A 95 -3.00 -16.95 6.58
CA ASP A 95 -1.75 -16.22 6.43
C ASP A 95 -2.02 -14.90 5.70
N THR A 96 -1.66 -13.80 6.34
CA THR A 96 -2.00 -12.45 5.88
C THR A 96 -0.77 -11.55 5.89
N VAL A 97 -0.61 -10.76 4.85
CA VAL A 97 0.41 -9.71 4.76
C VAL A 97 -0.24 -8.36 4.68
N ALA A 98 0.15 -7.44 5.55
CA ALA A 98 -0.39 -6.10 5.61
C ALA A 98 0.71 -5.03 5.69
N LEU A 99 0.59 -3.98 4.89
CA LEU A 99 1.42 -2.77 4.99
C LEU A 99 0.71 -1.78 5.90
N ARG A 100 1.36 -1.41 6.99
CA ARG A 100 0.87 -0.41 7.93
C ARG A 100 1.64 0.89 7.78
N ILE A 101 0.93 2.02 7.71
CA ILE A 101 1.49 3.37 7.67
C ILE A 101 0.90 4.18 8.81
N VAL A 102 1.74 4.80 9.62
CA VAL A 102 1.34 5.76 10.67
C VAL A 102 1.20 7.14 10.07
N VAL A 103 0.05 7.75 10.25
CA VAL A 103 -0.31 9.05 9.66
C VAL A 103 -0.21 10.13 10.72
N VAL A 104 0.86 10.90 10.65
CA VAL A 104 1.13 12.00 11.59
C VAL A 104 0.61 13.30 10.99
N ASN A 105 -0.42 13.89 11.59
CA ASN A 105 -1.01 15.16 11.16
C ASN A 105 -1.33 15.21 9.65
N PRO A 106 -2.30 14.41 9.17
CA PRO A 106 -2.65 14.40 7.75
C PRO A 106 -3.12 15.79 7.33
N THR A 107 -2.57 16.30 6.24
CA THR A 107 -2.98 17.58 5.66
C THR A 107 -4.14 17.42 4.71
N GLU A 108 -4.29 16.23 4.15
CA GLU A 108 -5.35 15.90 3.21
C GLU A 108 -5.65 14.40 3.24
N ILE A 109 -6.91 14.04 3.32
CA ILE A 109 -7.43 12.68 3.16
C ILE A 109 -8.56 12.76 2.15
N TYR A 110 -8.64 11.79 1.23
CA TYR A 110 -9.72 11.75 0.25
C TYR A 110 -11.08 11.77 0.97
N SER A 111 -11.95 12.71 0.59
CA SER A 111 -13.13 13.10 1.36
C SER A 111 -14.20 12.02 1.55
N ILE A 112 -14.17 10.98 0.72
CA ILE A 112 -15.10 9.84 0.85
C ILE A 112 -14.61 8.78 1.85
N LEU A 113 -13.38 8.88 2.33
CA LEU A 113 -12.80 7.90 3.24
C LEU A 113 -13.21 8.19 4.68
N GLU A 114 -13.74 7.19 5.32
CA GLU A 114 -14.12 7.20 6.73
C GLU A 114 -13.25 6.21 7.51
N ASP A 115 -13.05 6.47 8.78
CA ASP A 115 -12.38 5.54 9.67
C ASP A 115 -13.21 4.25 9.84
N GLU A 116 -12.53 3.12 10.12
CA GLU A 116 -13.16 1.85 10.45
C GLU A 116 -14.01 1.21 9.34
N LYS A 117 -13.69 1.54 8.10
CA LYS A 117 -14.26 0.91 6.90
C LYS A 117 -13.16 0.33 6.05
N ALA A 118 -13.47 -0.76 5.35
CA ALA A 118 -12.59 -1.31 4.31
C ALA A 118 -12.95 -0.70 2.96
N TYR A 119 -11.94 -0.35 2.19
CA TYR A 119 -12.05 0.20 0.84
C TYR A 119 -11.27 -0.69 -0.11
N ASP A 120 -11.96 -1.23 -1.10
CA ASP A 120 -11.33 -1.96 -2.21
C ASP A 120 -10.60 -0.96 -3.11
N LEU A 121 -9.29 -1.13 -3.25
CA LEU A 121 -8.46 -0.26 -4.08
C LEU A 121 -8.87 -0.31 -5.56
N LYS A 122 -9.34 -1.45 -6.04
CA LYS A 122 -9.80 -1.60 -7.42
C LYS A 122 -11.12 -0.87 -7.68
N GLN A 123 -12.00 -0.82 -6.69
CA GLN A 123 -13.27 -0.09 -6.79
C GLN A 123 -13.11 1.42 -6.59
N LEU A 124 -12.12 1.82 -5.81
CA LEU A 124 -11.86 3.24 -5.55
C LEU A 124 -11.44 3.98 -6.83
N VAL A 125 -10.74 3.30 -7.74
CA VAL A 125 -10.28 3.86 -9.00
C VAL A 125 -10.97 3.12 -10.14
N PRO A 126 -12.13 3.62 -10.62
CA PRO A 126 -12.88 2.97 -11.69
C PRO A 126 -12.07 2.92 -12.99
N GLU A 127 -12.35 1.93 -13.81
CA GLU A 127 -11.84 1.88 -15.18
C GLU A 127 -12.40 3.04 -15.99
N GLN A 128 -11.54 3.65 -16.79
CA GLN A 128 -11.91 4.61 -17.82
C GLN A 128 -11.28 4.20 -19.15
N GLU A 129 -12.05 4.26 -20.23
CA GLU A 129 -11.59 3.78 -21.53
C GLU A 129 -10.53 4.69 -22.18
N ASP A 130 -10.58 5.98 -21.91
CA ASP A 130 -9.81 6.97 -22.68
C ASP A 130 -8.69 7.70 -21.91
N SER A 131 -8.65 7.63 -20.60
CA SER A 131 -7.69 8.40 -19.79
C SER A 131 -7.22 7.68 -18.53
N SER A 132 -5.97 7.93 -18.14
CA SER A 132 -5.49 7.52 -16.83
C SER A 132 -6.12 8.36 -15.72
N VAL A 133 -6.57 7.71 -14.66
CA VAL A 133 -7.23 8.34 -13.51
C VAL A 133 -6.32 8.25 -12.29
N PHE A 134 -6.12 9.40 -11.64
CA PHE A 134 -5.35 9.50 -10.40
C PHE A 134 -6.28 9.93 -9.27
N ILE A 135 -6.36 9.13 -8.21
CA ILE A 135 -7.07 9.48 -6.99
C ILE A 135 -6.06 9.62 -5.87
N HIS A 136 -6.01 10.82 -5.33
CA HIS A 136 -5.19 11.11 -4.16
C HIS A 136 -5.88 10.57 -2.91
N ILE A 137 -5.24 9.60 -2.25
CA ILE A 137 -5.77 8.99 -1.04
C ILE A 137 -5.39 9.79 0.20
N LEU A 138 -4.11 10.21 0.30
CA LEU A 138 -3.57 10.80 1.51
C LEU A 138 -2.36 11.69 1.24
N SER A 139 -2.27 12.81 1.98
CA SER A 139 -1.01 13.53 2.23
C SER A 139 -0.74 13.62 3.73
N CYS A 140 0.49 13.34 4.13
CA CYS A 140 0.96 13.44 5.50
C CYS A 140 2.43 13.86 5.52
N GLY A 141 2.72 15.12 5.77
CA GLY A 141 4.08 15.63 5.63
C GLY A 141 4.59 15.42 4.20
N ASN A 142 5.68 14.69 4.05
CA ASN A 142 6.23 14.35 2.73
C ASN A 142 5.60 13.10 2.10
N THR A 143 4.92 12.26 2.87
CA THR A 143 4.27 11.04 2.39
C THR A 143 3.01 11.39 1.63
N LYS A 144 2.87 10.85 0.42
CA LYS A 144 1.66 10.94 -0.39
C LYS A 144 1.34 9.58 -0.98
N ILE A 145 0.06 9.28 -1.07
CA ILE A 145 -0.44 8.01 -1.61
C ILE A 145 -1.51 8.30 -2.65
N TRP A 146 -1.37 7.69 -3.81
CA TRP A 146 -2.33 7.75 -4.91
C TRP A 146 -2.72 6.36 -5.36
N ALA A 147 -3.99 6.16 -5.67
CA ALA A 147 -4.46 5.06 -6.48
C ALA A 147 -4.60 5.52 -7.93
N VAL A 148 -4.14 4.72 -8.87
CA VAL A 148 -4.05 5.10 -10.29
C VAL A 148 -4.58 3.97 -11.15
N THR A 149 -5.43 4.30 -12.13
CA THR A 149 -5.73 3.41 -13.25
C THR A 149 -5.04 3.95 -14.49
N MET A 150 -4.25 3.11 -15.15
CA MET A 150 -3.63 3.41 -16.44
C MET A 150 -4.36 2.63 -17.54
N VAL A 151 -4.73 3.33 -18.60
CA VAL A 151 -5.31 2.72 -19.79
C VAL A 151 -4.23 1.95 -20.57
N GLU A 152 -4.61 0.86 -21.24
CA GLU A 152 -3.74 0.05 -22.09
C GLU A 152 -2.80 0.88 -22.95
N GLY A 153 -1.53 0.56 -22.94
CA GLY A 153 -0.47 1.19 -23.72
C GLY A 153 -0.16 2.65 -23.37
N LYS A 154 -0.88 3.27 -22.42
CA LYS A 154 -0.60 4.65 -22.00
C LYS A 154 0.67 4.73 -21.17
N PHE A 155 1.27 5.91 -21.22
CA PHE A 155 2.54 6.21 -20.58
C PHE A 155 2.34 7.19 -19.43
N PHE A 156 3.16 7.00 -18.41
CA PHE A 156 3.47 8.01 -17.41
C PHE A 156 4.99 8.18 -17.38
N GLU A 157 5.45 9.41 -17.43
CA GLU A 157 6.88 9.72 -17.43
C GLU A 157 7.17 10.79 -16.39
N ALA A 158 8.23 10.58 -15.63
CA ALA A 158 8.83 11.59 -14.78
C ALA A 158 10.33 11.61 -15.04
N GLU A 159 10.81 12.68 -15.65
CA GLU A 159 12.23 12.85 -15.98
C GLU A 159 13.11 12.83 -14.73
N THR A 160 12.63 13.44 -13.65
CA THR A 160 13.34 13.45 -12.37
C THR A 160 12.35 13.38 -11.22
N LEU A 161 12.55 12.41 -10.35
CA LEU A 161 11.77 12.28 -9.13
C LEU A 161 12.32 13.20 -8.05
N ASN A 162 11.46 13.97 -7.41
CA ASN A 162 11.84 14.83 -6.28
C ASN A 162 11.83 14.09 -4.93
N SER A 163 11.48 12.82 -4.92
CA SER A 163 11.34 11.97 -3.74
C SER A 163 11.49 10.50 -4.10
N ASN A 164 11.77 9.68 -3.11
CA ASN A 164 11.69 8.24 -3.26
C ASN A 164 10.23 7.83 -3.48
N MET A 165 10.02 6.89 -4.40
CA MET A 165 8.69 6.42 -4.78
C MET A 165 8.62 4.90 -4.74
N VAL A 166 7.48 4.37 -4.32
CA VAL A 166 7.12 2.96 -4.48
C VAL A 166 5.91 2.88 -5.41
N TYR A 167 6.01 2.03 -6.41
CA TYR A 167 4.94 1.69 -7.33
C TYR A 167 4.54 0.25 -7.05
N MET A 168 3.30 0.02 -6.66
CA MET A 168 2.76 -1.31 -6.42
C MET A 168 1.70 -1.62 -7.47
N CYS A 169 1.87 -2.71 -8.19
CA CYS A 169 0.89 -3.18 -9.16
C CYS A 169 -0.20 -3.96 -8.43
N LEU A 170 -1.43 -3.46 -8.50
CA LEU A 170 -2.62 -4.07 -7.87
C LEU A 170 -3.37 -4.98 -8.85
N GLU A 171 -3.24 -4.70 -10.15
CA GLU A 171 -3.90 -5.45 -11.22
C GLU A 171 -3.20 -5.20 -12.55
N GLY A 172 -3.16 -6.21 -13.40
CA GLY A 172 -2.52 -6.15 -14.71
C GLY A 172 -1.01 -6.20 -14.63
N GLU A 173 -0.35 -5.46 -15.53
CA GLU A 173 1.10 -5.35 -15.55
C GLU A 173 1.55 -3.97 -16.03
N VAL A 174 2.69 -3.53 -15.58
CA VAL A 174 3.32 -2.29 -16.02
C VAL A 174 4.78 -2.52 -16.39
N LYS A 175 5.16 -2.05 -17.55
CA LYS A 175 6.56 -1.97 -17.96
C LYS A 175 7.17 -0.72 -17.35
N ILE A 176 8.29 -0.89 -16.67
CA ILE A 176 9.04 0.18 -16.01
C ILE A 176 10.39 0.31 -16.69
N THR A 177 10.74 1.52 -17.12
CA THR A 177 12.09 1.88 -17.53
C THR A 177 12.68 2.80 -16.45
N TYR A 178 13.79 2.37 -15.88
CA TYR A 178 14.49 3.08 -14.82
C TYR A 178 16.00 2.88 -14.98
N GLN A 179 16.76 3.98 -15.09
CA GLN A 179 18.20 3.96 -15.36
C GLN A 179 18.54 3.09 -16.60
N ASP A 180 17.84 3.32 -17.72
CA ASP A 180 17.98 2.62 -18.99
C ASP A 180 17.77 1.09 -18.93
N LYS A 181 17.16 0.60 -17.86
CA LYS A 181 16.81 -0.82 -17.69
C LYS A 181 15.31 -0.99 -17.67
N GLU A 182 14.83 -1.89 -18.52
CA GLU A 182 13.44 -2.28 -18.55
C GLU A 182 13.15 -3.42 -17.59
N ARG A 183 11.97 -3.36 -16.96
CA ARG A 183 11.41 -4.39 -16.09
C ARG A 183 9.91 -4.46 -16.30
N ILE A 184 9.34 -5.61 -16.04
CA ILE A 184 7.88 -5.77 -15.95
C ILE A 184 7.54 -5.97 -14.49
N LEU A 185 6.59 -5.18 -14.02
CA LEU A 185 6.00 -5.29 -12.70
C LEU A 185 4.64 -5.94 -12.87
N HIS A 186 4.48 -7.13 -12.30
CA HIS A 186 3.25 -7.89 -12.31
C HIS A 186 2.39 -7.59 -11.07
N GLU A 187 1.17 -8.06 -11.09
CA GLU A 187 0.25 -7.98 -9.94
C GLU A 187 0.93 -8.44 -8.64
N ASN A 188 0.70 -7.71 -7.55
CA ASN A 188 1.30 -7.88 -6.21
C ASN A 188 2.81 -7.62 -6.12
N GLN A 189 3.43 -7.12 -7.16
CA GLN A 189 4.82 -6.71 -7.13
C GLN A 189 4.95 -5.20 -6.94
N CYS A 190 6.06 -4.82 -6.29
CA CYS A 190 6.42 -3.44 -6.04
C CYS A 190 7.75 -3.10 -6.70
N PHE A 191 7.88 -1.83 -7.09
CA PHE A 191 9.12 -1.27 -7.60
C PHE A 191 9.50 -0.01 -6.84
N TYR A 192 10.74 0.05 -6.37
CA TYR A 192 11.26 1.17 -5.60
C TYR A 192 12.17 2.04 -6.46
N CYS A 193 11.83 3.32 -6.57
CA CYS A 193 12.62 4.34 -7.25
C CYS A 193 13.25 5.29 -6.25
N LEU A 194 14.53 5.55 -6.40
CA LEU A 194 15.22 6.61 -5.67
C LEU A 194 14.93 7.97 -6.31
N LYS A 195 14.88 9.02 -5.47
CA LYS A 195 14.88 10.41 -5.92
C LYS A 195 16.08 10.69 -6.84
N ASP A 196 15.97 11.75 -7.59
CA ASP A 196 16.98 12.22 -8.55
C ASP A 196 17.20 11.28 -9.74
N ASN A 197 16.28 10.33 -9.97
CA ASN A 197 16.25 9.45 -11.14
C ASN A 197 14.94 9.62 -11.90
N GLY A 198 15.00 9.47 -13.22
CA GLY A 198 13.83 9.41 -14.07
C GLY A 198 13.17 8.03 -14.03
N ILE A 199 11.88 8.01 -14.28
CA ILE A 199 11.10 6.78 -14.44
C ILE A 199 10.12 6.94 -15.61
N HIS A 200 9.96 5.87 -16.36
CA HIS A 200 8.95 5.74 -17.39
C HIS A 200 8.11 4.49 -17.11
N LEU A 201 6.81 4.67 -17.05
CA LEU A 201 5.83 3.60 -16.85
C LEU A 201 4.97 3.48 -18.09
N GLN A 202 4.73 2.25 -18.54
CA GLN A 202 3.83 1.94 -19.63
C GLN A 202 2.89 0.81 -19.20
N ALA A 203 1.59 1.06 -19.24
CA ALA A 203 0.60 0.02 -19.01
C ALA A 203 0.71 -1.09 -20.07
N GLY A 204 0.51 -2.33 -19.68
CA GLY A 204 0.53 -3.49 -20.55
C GLY A 204 -0.70 -3.57 -21.46
N ALA A 205 -1.04 -4.79 -21.88
CA ALA A 205 -2.14 -5.07 -22.81
C ALA A 205 -3.53 -5.10 -22.12
N SER A 206 -3.61 -4.79 -20.85
CA SER A 206 -4.86 -4.67 -20.08
C SER A 206 -4.80 -3.43 -19.20
N PRO A 207 -5.95 -2.92 -18.73
CA PRO A 207 -5.95 -1.85 -17.74
C PRO A 207 -5.06 -2.22 -16.55
N THR A 208 -4.22 -1.29 -16.14
CA THR A 208 -3.28 -1.49 -15.02
C THR A 208 -3.68 -0.59 -13.87
N ARG A 209 -3.80 -1.14 -12.67
CA ARG A 209 -4.05 -0.40 -11.44
C ARG A 209 -2.83 -0.39 -10.56
N LEU A 210 -2.44 0.79 -10.13
CA LEU A 210 -1.26 1.01 -9.30
C LEU A 210 -1.63 1.73 -8.00
N LEU A 211 -0.92 1.38 -6.94
CA LEU A 211 -0.77 2.22 -5.77
C LEU A 211 0.61 2.90 -5.87
N ILE A 212 0.61 4.23 -5.90
CA ILE A 212 1.84 5.01 -5.91
C ILE A 212 2.01 5.63 -4.54
N MET A 213 3.16 5.40 -3.94
CA MET A 213 3.46 5.86 -2.59
C MET A 213 4.78 6.64 -2.61
N LYS A 214 4.75 7.85 -2.06
CA LYS A 214 5.89 8.75 -1.97
C LYS A 214 6.45 8.71 -0.55
N ASP A 215 7.79 8.66 -0.42
CA ASP A 215 8.53 8.79 0.84
C ASP A 215 8.09 7.83 1.97
N ILE A 216 7.73 6.59 1.64
CA ILE A 216 7.35 5.58 2.64
C ILE A 216 8.46 4.57 2.96
N LEU A 217 9.58 4.61 2.23
CA LEU A 217 10.76 3.76 2.44
C LEU A 217 12.00 4.58 2.78
#